data_da7235f2516e6019f4979158493d6393
#
_entry.id   da7235f2516e6019f4979158493d6393
#
_cell.length_a   1.000
_cell.length_b   1.000
_cell.length_c   1.000
_cell.angle_alpha   90.00
_cell.angle_beta   90.00
_cell.angle_gamma   90.00
#
_symmetry.space_group_name_H-M   'P 1'
#
loop_
_entity.id
_entity.type
_entity.pdbx_description
1 polymer ?
#
loop_
_entity_poly.entity_id
_entity_poly.type
_entity_poly.pdbx_seq_one_letter_code
_entity_poly.pdbx_strand_id
1 'polypeptide(L)'
;MFLQKLTLSNFKNYDEADLAFSEKINCFTGNNGVGKTNILDAIYYLSFCKSYFNLIDGQNIRHGEAFFALHGYYHYPENTPDHVSCSYKSDHRKVFKINGKEYERLADHIGNFPLVMISPYDRDLINDGSELRRRYIDSVISQFDHAYLDMLISYNKALQQRNALLKQMAEKRYFDEITLSVLSERLESFGTPVYQKRTTFINDFNPLFEGFYQFLSGNAERVGIQYNSRLAEKSLMELLKEGLEKDKLYRYTTAGIHKDDLDFTISGYPLKKFGSQGQQKTFVIALKLAQFEFTRKVKGFKPILLFDDIFDKLDDTRVQQIIKLVSSDNFGQVFITDTQRYRVEKIFETVDIDHRIFNVRDGKANLELL
;
A
#
# COMPACT_ATOMS: atom_id res chain seq x y z
N MET A 1 3.15 15.20 10.77
CA MET A 1 3.86 13.96 11.22
C MET A 1 5.04 13.71 10.31
N PHE A 2 6.20 13.36 10.87
CA PHE A 2 7.37 12.92 10.09
C PHE A 2 8.17 11.88 10.87
N LEU A 3 8.89 11.01 10.17
CA LEU A 3 9.84 10.04 10.73
C LEU A 3 11.18 10.75 10.95
N GLN A 4 11.55 10.95 12.20
CA GLN A 4 12.78 11.64 12.58
C GLN A 4 13.99 10.72 12.47
N LYS A 5 13.82 9.44 12.87
CA LYS A 5 14.92 8.47 12.95
C LYS A 5 14.43 7.07 12.63
N LEU A 6 15.24 6.30 11.92
CA LEU A 6 15.05 4.88 11.62
C LEU A 6 16.30 4.10 12.03
N THR A 7 16.11 3.03 12.81
CA THR A 7 17.17 2.06 13.11
C THR A 7 16.79 0.69 12.58
N LEU A 8 17.70 0.04 11.88
CA LEU A 8 17.56 -1.29 11.31
C LEU A 8 18.59 -2.22 11.94
N SER A 9 18.19 -3.46 12.23
CA SER A 9 19.10 -4.56 12.60
C SER A 9 18.70 -5.82 11.84
N ASN A 10 19.63 -6.41 11.12
CA ASN A 10 19.49 -7.65 10.35
C ASN A 10 18.31 -7.64 9.36
N PHE A 11 18.02 -6.49 8.74
CA PHE A 11 16.89 -6.37 7.82
C PHE A 11 17.38 -6.41 6.37
N LYS A 12 16.98 -7.44 5.63
CA LYS A 12 17.34 -7.70 4.22
C LYS A 12 18.87 -7.71 4.03
N ASN A 13 19.44 -6.69 3.39
CA ASN A 13 20.90 -6.58 3.18
C ASN A 13 21.62 -5.75 4.25
N TYR A 14 20.88 -5.12 5.18
CA TYR A 14 21.43 -4.32 6.25
C TYR A 14 21.76 -5.17 7.48
N ASP A 15 22.98 -5.05 7.98
CA ASP A 15 23.40 -5.53 9.30
C ASP A 15 22.85 -4.57 10.36
N GLU A 16 23.37 -3.35 10.36
CA GLU A 16 22.87 -2.24 11.16
C GLU A 16 22.81 -0.97 10.31
N ALA A 17 21.82 -0.14 10.56
CA ALA A 17 21.76 1.24 10.07
C ALA A 17 21.05 2.12 11.10
N ASP A 18 21.58 3.33 11.29
CA ASP A 18 21.02 4.37 12.15
C ASP A 18 20.92 5.67 11.33
N LEU A 19 19.69 6.05 10.95
CA LEU A 19 19.42 7.10 9.98
C LEU A 19 18.56 8.20 10.60
N ALA A 20 19.08 9.42 10.65
CA ALA A 20 18.33 10.60 11.03
C ALA A 20 17.92 11.39 9.77
N PHE A 21 16.64 11.76 9.70
CA PHE A 21 16.02 12.31 8.50
C PHE A 21 15.71 13.81 8.60
N SER A 22 15.67 14.48 7.44
CA SER A 22 15.04 15.78 7.26
C SER A 22 13.52 15.65 7.39
N GLU A 23 12.87 16.67 7.89
CA GLU A 23 11.39 16.73 7.95
C GLU A 23 10.74 16.83 6.57
N LYS A 24 11.49 17.21 5.54
CA LYS A 24 10.97 17.44 4.19
C LYS A 24 11.41 16.34 3.23
N ILE A 25 12.63 16.40 2.71
CA ILE A 25 13.04 15.48 1.66
C ILE A 25 14.29 14.70 2.06
N ASN A 26 14.24 13.39 1.83
CA ASN A 26 15.36 12.49 2.07
C ASN A 26 15.60 11.64 0.82
N CYS A 27 16.80 11.74 0.26
CA CYS A 27 17.19 11.04 -0.96
C CYS A 27 18.23 9.98 -0.68
N PHE A 28 18.02 8.80 -1.23
CA PHE A 28 18.98 7.70 -1.20
C PHE A 28 19.52 7.48 -2.60
N THR A 29 20.81 7.74 -2.79
CA THR A 29 21.52 7.59 -4.06
C THR A 29 22.47 6.40 -4.03
N GLY A 30 22.77 5.81 -5.17
CA GLY A 30 23.68 4.68 -5.31
C GLY A 30 23.27 3.72 -6.42
N ASN A 31 24.13 2.76 -6.72
CA ASN A 31 23.90 1.77 -7.77
C ASN A 31 22.65 0.89 -7.52
N ASN A 32 22.20 0.17 -8.54
CA ASN A 32 21.12 -0.81 -8.35
C ASN A 32 21.57 -1.96 -7.45
N GLY A 33 20.66 -2.48 -6.62
CA GLY A 33 20.92 -3.62 -5.74
C GLY A 33 21.65 -3.31 -4.43
N VAL A 34 22.08 -2.07 -4.19
CA VAL A 34 22.85 -1.72 -2.95
C VAL A 34 21.98 -1.62 -1.69
N GLY A 35 20.63 -1.60 -1.83
CA GLY A 35 19.72 -1.60 -0.69
C GLY A 35 18.88 -0.33 -0.51
N LYS A 36 18.85 0.60 -1.44
CA LYS A 36 18.01 1.82 -1.38
C LYS A 36 16.55 1.51 -1.10
N THR A 37 15.95 0.64 -1.92
CA THR A 37 14.58 0.14 -1.79
C THR A 37 14.32 -0.52 -0.44
N ASN A 38 15.33 -1.17 0.16
CA ASN A 38 15.20 -1.84 1.45
C ASN A 38 14.99 -0.87 2.62
N ILE A 39 15.55 0.35 2.55
CA ILE A 39 15.27 1.41 3.53
C ILE A 39 13.80 1.86 3.41
N LEU A 40 13.32 2.11 2.19
CA LEU A 40 11.91 2.47 1.98
C LEU A 40 10.97 1.36 2.45
N ASP A 41 11.33 0.10 2.21
CA ASP A 41 10.53 -1.03 2.68
C ASP A 41 10.52 -1.16 4.21
N ALA A 42 11.59 -0.80 4.89
CA ALA A 42 11.61 -0.74 6.36
C ALA A 42 10.66 0.34 6.91
N ILE A 43 10.62 1.52 6.27
CA ILE A 43 9.67 2.59 6.61
C ILE A 43 8.23 2.12 6.34
N TYR A 44 7.99 1.48 5.20
CA TYR A 44 6.70 0.88 4.86
C TYR A 44 6.29 -0.20 5.87
N TYR A 45 7.23 -1.06 6.27
CA TYR A 45 7.00 -2.13 7.23
C TYR A 45 6.53 -1.59 8.59
N LEU A 46 7.13 -0.51 9.07
CA LEU A 46 6.73 0.16 10.31
C LEU A 46 5.33 0.79 10.24
N SER A 47 4.81 1.11 9.06
CA SER A 47 3.46 1.65 8.87
C SER A 47 2.40 0.54 8.68
N PHE A 48 2.72 -0.49 7.91
CA PHE A 48 1.76 -1.53 7.47
C PHE A 48 1.93 -2.89 8.16
N CYS A 49 2.84 -3.02 9.09
CA CYS A 49 3.19 -4.29 9.76
C CYS A 49 3.59 -5.42 8.79
N LYS A 50 4.01 -5.10 7.57
CA LYS A 50 4.45 -6.05 6.54
C LYS A 50 5.31 -5.37 5.50
N SER A 51 6.15 -6.15 4.82
CA SER A 51 6.91 -5.66 3.67
C SER A 51 5.98 -5.33 2.49
N TYR A 52 6.36 -4.32 1.70
CA TYR A 52 5.73 -4.01 0.42
C TYR A 52 6.04 -5.07 -0.64
N PHE A 53 7.26 -5.59 -0.63
CA PHE A 53 7.80 -6.49 -1.65
C PHE A 53 7.70 -7.97 -1.26
N ASN A 54 7.94 -8.32 0.02
CA ASN A 54 7.98 -9.69 0.50
C ASN A 54 6.90 -9.93 1.55
N LEU A 55 5.88 -10.71 1.21
CA LEU A 55 4.76 -10.98 2.12
C LEU A 55 5.12 -11.96 3.25
N ILE A 56 6.22 -12.71 3.12
CA ILE A 56 6.69 -13.67 4.12
C ILE A 56 7.73 -12.99 5.01
N ASP A 57 7.42 -12.82 6.29
CA ASP A 57 8.28 -12.08 7.23
C ASP A 57 9.70 -12.65 7.32
N GLY A 58 9.87 -13.97 7.29
CA GLY A 58 11.18 -14.63 7.31
C GLY A 58 12.11 -14.25 6.15
N GLN A 59 11.56 -13.86 4.99
CA GLN A 59 12.35 -13.42 3.85
C GLN A 59 12.93 -11.99 4.02
N ASN A 60 12.53 -11.28 5.07
CA ASN A 60 13.07 -9.97 5.40
C ASN A 60 14.22 -10.04 6.41
N ILE A 61 14.52 -11.23 6.97
CA ILE A 61 15.72 -11.47 7.78
C ILE A 61 16.95 -11.46 6.87
N ARG A 62 18.03 -10.82 7.31
CA ARG A 62 19.33 -10.89 6.63
C ARG A 62 19.83 -12.32 6.54
N HIS A 63 20.43 -12.67 5.41
CA HIS A 63 21.00 -14.01 5.21
C HIS A 63 22.01 -14.37 6.30
N GLY A 64 21.83 -15.54 6.92
CA GLY A 64 22.68 -16.04 8.01
C GLY A 64 22.21 -15.62 9.40
N GLU A 65 21.22 -14.73 9.51
CA GLU A 65 20.71 -14.25 10.78
C GLU A 65 19.41 -14.95 11.19
N ALA A 66 19.08 -14.87 12.49
CA ALA A 66 17.89 -15.53 13.03
C ALA A 66 16.69 -14.58 13.23
N PHE A 67 16.91 -13.26 13.17
CA PHE A 67 15.91 -12.25 13.45
C PHE A 67 16.21 -10.95 12.71
N PHE A 68 15.21 -10.06 12.65
CA PHE A 68 15.41 -8.63 12.37
C PHE A 68 14.69 -7.77 13.39
N ALA A 69 15.14 -6.51 13.52
CA ALA A 69 14.47 -5.49 14.29
C ALA A 69 14.45 -4.15 13.53
N LEU A 70 13.34 -3.43 13.67
CA LEU A 70 13.12 -2.09 13.11
C LEU A 70 12.65 -1.16 14.23
N HIS A 71 13.19 0.06 14.28
CA HIS A 71 12.77 1.11 15.20
C HIS A 71 12.56 2.40 14.41
N GLY A 72 11.40 3.03 14.56
CA GLY A 72 11.06 4.33 13.99
C GLY A 72 10.66 5.30 15.07
N TYR A 73 11.18 6.54 15.01
CA TYR A 73 10.80 7.63 15.90
C TYR A 73 10.02 8.66 15.09
N TYR A 74 8.71 8.74 15.35
CA TYR A 74 7.79 9.62 14.64
C TYR A 74 7.49 10.86 15.45
N HIS A 75 7.62 12.02 14.85
CA HIS A 75 7.37 13.30 15.49
C HIS A 75 6.07 13.94 14.99
N TYR A 76 5.29 14.46 15.93
CA TYR A 76 4.13 15.34 15.68
C TYR A 76 4.43 16.72 16.25
N PRO A 77 3.99 17.83 15.61
CA PRO A 77 4.42 19.19 15.98
C PRO A 77 4.26 19.57 17.44
N GLU A 78 3.32 18.98 18.16
CA GLU A 78 2.98 19.36 19.56
C GLU A 78 3.17 18.22 20.56
N ASN A 79 3.69 17.06 20.14
CA ASN A 79 3.78 15.86 20.98
C ASN A 79 5.21 15.37 21.16
N THR A 80 5.44 14.59 22.23
CA THR A 80 6.66 13.78 22.33
C THR A 80 6.70 12.76 21.19
N PRO A 81 7.88 12.46 20.62
CA PRO A 81 7.99 11.50 19.53
C PRO A 81 7.45 10.12 19.91
N ASP A 82 6.67 9.51 19.04
CA ASP A 82 6.23 8.13 19.18
C ASP A 82 7.35 7.18 18.72
N HIS A 83 7.69 6.23 19.58
CA HIS A 83 8.63 5.16 19.24
C HIS A 83 7.86 3.91 18.80
N VAL A 84 7.94 3.60 17.53
CA VAL A 84 7.40 2.36 16.96
C VAL A 84 8.54 1.35 16.79
N SER A 85 8.33 0.13 17.27
CA SER A 85 9.31 -0.94 17.08
C SER A 85 8.65 -2.22 16.58
N CYS A 86 9.36 -2.91 15.70
CA CYS A 86 9.00 -4.23 15.21
C CYS A 86 10.18 -5.17 15.38
N SER A 87 9.92 -6.36 15.89
CA SER A 87 10.89 -7.46 15.88
C SER A 87 10.23 -8.73 15.37
N TYR A 88 10.98 -9.49 14.59
CA TYR A 88 10.60 -10.81 14.11
C TYR A 88 11.79 -11.76 14.23
N LYS A 89 11.53 -12.94 14.77
CA LYS A 89 12.48 -14.07 14.85
C LYS A 89 11.85 -15.25 14.13
N SER A 90 12.66 -16.03 13.40
CA SER A 90 12.20 -17.25 12.73
C SER A 90 11.43 -18.15 13.70
N ASP A 91 10.30 -18.68 13.25
CA ASP A 91 9.40 -19.56 14.00
C ASP A 91 8.72 -18.93 15.23
N HIS A 92 8.83 -17.61 15.38
CA HIS A 92 8.14 -16.86 16.43
C HIS A 92 7.10 -15.88 15.86
N ARG A 93 6.19 -15.47 16.73
CA ARG A 93 5.22 -14.41 16.41
C ARG A 93 5.96 -13.08 16.26
N LYS A 94 5.60 -12.32 15.23
CA LYS A 94 6.02 -10.94 15.06
C LYS A 94 5.48 -10.05 16.17
N VAL A 95 6.34 -9.21 16.74
CA VAL A 95 6.02 -8.30 17.84
C VAL A 95 6.08 -6.86 17.34
N PHE A 96 4.99 -6.12 17.49
CA PHE A 96 4.91 -4.68 17.25
C PHE A 96 4.60 -3.93 18.54
N LYS A 97 5.32 -2.83 18.77
CA LYS A 97 5.12 -1.98 19.98
C LYS A 97 5.08 -0.51 19.60
N ILE A 98 4.28 0.25 20.34
CA ILE A 98 4.31 1.71 20.37
C ILE A 98 4.66 2.17 21.79
N ASN A 99 5.68 3.01 21.93
CA ASN A 99 6.15 3.52 23.22
C ASN A 99 6.38 2.41 24.27
N GLY A 100 6.91 1.27 23.82
CA GLY A 100 7.18 0.08 24.62
C GLY A 100 5.97 -0.83 24.86
N LYS A 101 4.73 -0.41 24.55
CA LYS A 101 3.52 -1.21 24.72
C LYS A 101 3.26 -2.05 23.46
N GLU A 102 3.12 -3.36 23.61
CA GLU A 102 2.81 -4.28 22.51
C GLU A 102 1.34 -4.14 22.08
N TYR A 103 1.11 -4.18 20.74
CA TYR A 103 -0.24 -4.26 20.19
C TYR A 103 -0.81 -5.67 20.36
N GLU A 104 -2.02 -5.78 20.89
CA GLU A 104 -2.74 -7.05 20.93
C GLU A 104 -3.10 -7.55 19.53
N ARG A 105 -3.48 -6.62 18.66
CA ARG A 105 -3.83 -6.86 17.25
C ARG A 105 -3.04 -5.93 16.36
N LEU A 106 -2.33 -6.48 15.35
CA LEU A 106 -1.62 -5.66 14.37
C LEU A 106 -2.55 -4.70 13.59
N ALA A 107 -3.82 -5.05 13.48
CA ALA A 107 -4.84 -4.19 12.86
C ALA A 107 -4.97 -2.84 13.57
N ASP A 108 -4.75 -2.78 14.89
CA ASP A 108 -4.88 -1.56 15.69
C ASP A 108 -3.72 -0.57 15.44
N HIS A 109 -2.64 -1.03 14.80
CA HIS A 109 -1.52 -0.19 14.35
C HIS A 109 -1.79 0.48 13.00
N ILE A 110 -2.55 -0.19 12.12
CA ILE A 110 -2.76 0.28 10.74
C ILE A 110 -3.43 1.66 10.73
N GLY A 111 -2.83 2.61 10.00
CA GLY A 111 -3.33 3.97 9.86
C GLY A 111 -2.89 4.96 10.93
N ASN A 112 -2.12 4.53 11.96
CA ASN A 112 -1.53 5.47 12.93
C ASN A 112 -0.41 6.29 12.28
N PHE A 113 0.36 5.67 11.39
CA PHE A 113 1.45 6.32 10.63
C PHE A 113 1.18 6.17 9.14
N PRO A 114 0.21 6.94 8.57
CA PRO A 114 -0.20 6.77 7.19
C PRO A 114 0.92 7.12 6.23
N LEU A 115 1.01 6.28 5.19
CA LEU A 115 2.10 6.31 4.23
C LEU A 115 1.58 5.92 2.83
N VAL A 116 2.17 6.52 1.81
CA VAL A 116 1.95 6.14 0.42
C VAL A 116 3.28 5.76 -0.21
N MET A 117 3.35 4.58 -0.80
CA MET A 117 4.50 4.10 -1.56
C MET A 117 4.18 4.12 -3.06
N ILE A 118 5.11 4.65 -3.85
CA ILE A 118 5.10 4.62 -5.31
C ILE A 118 6.35 3.87 -5.77
N SER A 119 6.14 2.77 -6.49
CA SER A 119 7.19 1.86 -6.93
C SER A 119 6.97 1.44 -8.38
N PRO A 120 8.01 1.06 -9.14
CA PRO A 120 7.87 0.49 -10.48
C PRO A 120 6.95 -0.73 -10.56
N TYR A 121 6.83 -1.51 -9.47
CA TYR A 121 5.94 -2.67 -9.35
C TYR A 121 4.44 -2.29 -9.29
N ASP A 122 4.11 -1.03 -9.03
CA ASP A 122 2.70 -0.59 -9.04
C ASP A 122 2.03 -0.69 -10.42
N ARG A 123 2.80 -0.86 -11.50
CA ARG A 123 2.25 -1.18 -12.83
C ARG A 123 1.50 -2.51 -12.86
N ASP A 124 1.77 -3.40 -11.92
CA ASP A 124 1.07 -4.68 -11.78
C ASP A 124 -0.41 -4.47 -11.40
N LEU A 125 -0.76 -3.32 -10.82
CA LEU A 125 -2.17 -2.92 -10.64
C LEU A 125 -2.93 -2.86 -11.96
N ILE A 126 -2.26 -2.48 -13.06
CA ILE A 126 -2.85 -2.42 -14.40
C ILE A 126 -2.75 -3.78 -15.08
N ASN A 127 -1.59 -4.44 -14.99
CA ASN A 127 -1.27 -5.60 -15.81
C ASN A 127 -1.75 -6.92 -15.22
N ASP A 128 -1.82 -7.03 -13.90
CA ASP A 128 -2.16 -8.27 -13.22
C ASP A 128 -3.68 -8.42 -12.92
N GLY A 129 -4.01 -9.45 -12.16
CA GLY A 129 -5.39 -9.81 -11.84
C GLY A 129 -6.05 -8.86 -10.84
N SER A 130 -7.37 -9.03 -10.70
CA SER A 130 -8.21 -8.25 -9.79
C SER A 130 -7.79 -8.32 -8.32
N GLU A 131 -7.06 -9.36 -7.91
CA GLU A 131 -6.62 -9.52 -6.53
C GLU A 131 -5.71 -8.36 -6.07
N LEU A 132 -4.76 -7.92 -6.91
CA LEU A 132 -3.88 -6.79 -6.58
C LEU A 132 -4.66 -5.48 -6.47
N ARG A 133 -5.63 -5.25 -7.36
CA ARG A 133 -6.49 -4.06 -7.30
C ARG A 133 -7.37 -4.04 -6.06
N ARG A 134 -7.94 -5.19 -5.65
CA ARG A 134 -8.65 -5.29 -4.36
C ARG A 134 -7.75 -5.05 -3.17
N ARG A 135 -6.56 -5.67 -3.14
CA ARG A 135 -5.57 -5.41 -2.07
C ARG A 135 -5.18 -3.95 -1.99
N TYR A 136 -5.06 -3.28 -3.13
CA TYR A 136 -4.77 -1.85 -3.19
C TYR A 136 -5.88 -1.04 -2.52
N ILE A 137 -7.14 -1.14 -2.98
CA ILE A 137 -8.26 -0.38 -2.40
C ILE A 137 -8.44 -0.69 -0.91
N ASP A 138 -8.32 -1.97 -0.52
CA ASP A 138 -8.44 -2.39 0.88
C ASP A 138 -7.33 -1.79 1.74
N SER A 139 -6.09 -1.74 1.24
CA SER A 139 -4.98 -1.14 1.97
C SER A 139 -5.15 0.38 2.14
N VAL A 140 -5.73 1.05 1.15
CA VAL A 140 -5.99 2.49 1.22
C VAL A 140 -7.06 2.80 2.25
N ILE A 141 -8.24 2.15 2.14
CA ILE A 141 -9.36 2.39 3.06
C ILE A 141 -8.99 2.02 4.51
N SER A 142 -8.26 0.92 4.69
CA SER A 142 -7.85 0.45 6.03
C SER A 142 -6.96 1.44 6.79
N GLN A 143 -6.26 2.35 6.10
CA GLN A 143 -5.44 3.36 6.77
C GLN A 143 -6.26 4.43 7.50
N PHE A 144 -7.53 4.61 7.15
CA PHE A 144 -8.35 5.64 7.76
C PHE A 144 -9.69 5.12 8.33
N ASP A 145 -10.06 3.88 8.07
CA ASP A 145 -11.31 3.28 8.54
C ASP A 145 -11.06 1.91 9.19
N HIS A 146 -10.87 1.92 10.52
CA HIS A 146 -10.65 0.71 11.31
C HIS A 146 -11.87 -0.23 11.28
N ALA A 147 -13.10 0.32 11.25
CA ALA A 147 -14.31 -0.51 11.17
C ALA A 147 -14.35 -1.27 9.82
N TYR A 148 -13.89 -0.63 8.73
CA TYR A 148 -13.72 -1.31 7.45
C TYR A 148 -12.73 -2.48 7.55
N LEU A 149 -11.58 -2.24 8.15
CA LEU A 149 -10.54 -3.28 8.32
C LEU A 149 -11.06 -4.47 9.14
N ASP A 150 -11.79 -4.22 10.23
CA ASP A 150 -12.39 -5.27 11.07
C ASP A 150 -13.45 -6.09 10.31
N MET A 151 -14.30 -5.41 9.53
CA MET A 151 -15.28 -6.08 8.67
C MET A 151 -14.60 -6.92 7.59
N LEU A 152 -13.55 -6.41 6.96
CA LEU A 152 -12.78 -7.13 5.94
C LEU A 152 -12.09 -8.38 6.49
N ILE A 153 -11.47 -8.28 7.69
CA ILE A 153 -10.87 -9.42 8.39
C ILE A 153 -11.94 -10.47 8.71
N SER A 154 -13.09 -10.05 9.23
CA SER A 154 -14.20 -10.93 9.59
C SER A 154 -14.80 -11.62 8.37
N TYR A 155 -14.97 -10.88 7.26
CA TYR A 155 -15.39 -11.43 5.97
C TYR A 155 -14.43 -12.50 5.47
N ASN A 156 -13.12 -12.21 5.46
CA ASN A 156 -12.12 -13.16 4.98
C ASN A 156 -12.07 -14.42 5.85
N LYS A 157 -12.26 -14.31 7.17
CA LYS A 157 -12.36 -15.45 8.08
C LYS A 157 -13.60 -16.30 7.77
N ALA A 158 -14.76 -15.68 7.59
CA ALA A 158 -15.99 -16.37 7.21
C ALA A 158 -15.87 -17.06 5.85
N LEU A 159 -15.22 -16.41 4.88
CA LEU A 159 -14.95 -16.96 3.55
C LEU A 159 -14.04 -18.21 3.62
N GLN A 160 -12.98 -18.17 4.42
CA GLN A 160 -12.11 -19.32 4.64
C GLN A 160 -12.87 -20.49 5.28
N GLN A 161 -13.70 -20.22 6.29
CA GLN A 161 -14.53 -21.24 6.95
C GLN A 161 -15.55 -21.85 5.98
N ARG A 162 -16.23 -21.02 5.16
CA ARG A 162 -17.18 -21.51 4.17
C ARG A 162 -16.52 -22.37 3.09
N ASN A 163 -15.34 -21.95 2.61
CA ASN A 163 -14.58 -22.73 1.63
C ASN A 163 -14.08 -24.06 2.21
N ALA A 164 -13.65 -24.07 3.48
CA ALA A 164 -13.26 -25.30 4.17
C ALA A 164 -14.45 -26.26 4.31
N LEU A 165 -15.64 -25.74 4.68
CA LEU A 165 -16.86 -26.54 4.76
C LEU A 165 -17.22 -27.14 3.39
N LEU A 166 -17.20 -26.35 2.32
CA LEU A 166 -17.50 -26.83 0.96
C LEU A 166 -16.56 -27.97 0.54
N LYS A 167 -15.27 -27.89 0.86
CA LYS A 167 -14.31 -28.96 0.62
C LYS A 167 -14.64 -30.22 1.43
N GLN A 168 -14.90 -30.05 2.72
CA GLN A 168 -15.23 -31.16 3.62
C GLN A 168 -16.52 -31.88 3.20
N MET A 169 -17.56 -31.12 2.81
CA MET A 169 -18.82 -31.69 2.30
C MET A 169 -18.58 -32.53 1.03
N ALA A 170 -17.77 -32.03 0.10
CA ALA A 170 -17.41 -32.76 -1.11
C ALA A 170 -16.64 -34.06 -0.83
N GLU A 171 -15.67 -34.01 0.12
CA GLU A 171 -14.86 -35.17 0.50
C GLU A 171 -15.67 -36.25 1.23
N LYS A 172 -16.53 -35.83 2.16
CA LYS A 172 -17.34 -36.76 2.97
C LYS A 172 -18.69 -37.12 2.34
N ARG A 173 -18.99 -36.57 1.18
CA ARG A 173 -20.26 -36.80 0.44
C ARG A 173 -21.51 -36.56 1.29
N TYR A 174 -21.54 -35.51 2.11
CA TYR A 174 -22.71 -35.06 2.86
C TYR A 174 -22.92 -33.57 2.64
N PHE A 175 -24.14 -33.08 2.94
CA PHE A 175 -24.49 -31.68 2.80
C PHE A 175 -24.96 -31.11 4.14
N ASP A 176 -24.23 -30.13 4.65
CA ASP A 176 -24.55 -29.40 5.88
C ASP A 176 -25.11 -28.01 5.52
N GLU A 177 -26.40 -27.98 5.27
CA GLU A 177 -27.12 -26.76 4.88
C GLU A 177 -27.12 -25.72 6.00
N ILE A 178 -27.28 -26.16 7.26
CA ILE A 178 -27.39 -25.27 8.43
C ILE A 178 -26.12 -24.49 8.61
N THR A 179 -24.97 -25.17 8.70
CA THR A 179 -23.69 -24.50 8.88
C THR A 179 -23.34 -23.62 7.68
N LEU A 180 -23.67 -24.06 6.46
CA LEU A 180 -23.45 -23.28 5.25
C LEU A 180 -24.29 -21.99 5.22
N SER A 181 -25.55 -22.04 5.67
CA SER A 181 -26.43 -20.88 5.80
C SER A 181 -25.86 -19.86 6.80
N VAL A 182 -25.47 -20.30 7.98
CA VAL A 182 -24.86 -19.42 9.00
C VAL A 182 -23.61 -18.72 8.48
N LEU A 183 -22.75 -19.45 7.75
CA LEU A 183 -21.54 -18.86 7.15
C LEU A 183 -21.89 -17.89 6.02
N SER A 184 -22.95 -18.14 5.25
CA SER A 184 -23.43 -17.24 4.21
C SER A 184 -24.01 -15.96 4.79
N GLU A 185 -24.76 -16.02 5.88
CA GLU A 185 -25.27 -14.86 6.62
C GLU A 185 -24.12 -13.99 7.17
N ARG A 186 -23.06 -14.64 7.69
CA ARG A 186 -21.84 -13.91 8.12
C ARG A 186 -21.16 -13.21 6.96
N LEU A 187 -21.06 -13.88 5.79
CA LEU A 187 -20.48 -13.23 4.61
C LEU A 187 -21.28 -12.01 4.19
N GLU A 188 -22.61 -12.08 4.23
CA GLU A 188 -23.47 -10.96 3.89
C GLU A 188 -23.32 -9.81 4.89
N SER A 189 -23.38 -10.11 6.20
CA SER A 189 -23.28 -9.10 7.26
C SER A 189 -21.99 -8.30 7.22
N PHE A 190 -20.87 -8.91 6.82
CA PHE A 190 -19.58 -8.22 6.69
C PHE A 190 -19.33 -7.72 5.25
N GLY A 191 -19.75 -8.47 4.24
CA GLY A 191 -19.48 -8.16 2.84
C GLY A 191 -20.26 -6.98 2.30
N THR A 192 -21.52 -6.83 2.66
CA THR A 192 -22.35 -5.71 2.20
C THR A 192 -21.83 -4.35 2.66
N PRO A 193 -21.47 -4.14 3.94
CA PRO A 193 -20.86 -2.88 4.37
C PRO A 193 -19.49 -2.61 3.70
N VAL A 194 -18.66 -3.64 3.47
CA VAL A 194 -17.40 -3.48 2.73
C VAL A 194 -17.64 -3.02 1.30
N TYR A 195 -18.61 -3.61 0.60
CA TYR A 195 -19.03 -3.19 -0.73
C TYR A 195 -19.46 -1.72 -0.76
N GLN A 196 -20.32 -1.31 0.18
CA GLN A 196 -20.81 0.06 0.28
C GLN A 196 -19.66 1.07 0.50
N LYS A 197 -18.74 0.76 1.41
CA LYS A 197 -17.58 1.61 1.70
C LYS A 197 -16.62 1.71 0.50
N ARG A 198 -16.39 0.61 -0.24
CA ARG A 198 -15.60 0.65 -1.48
C ARG A 198 -16.26 1.51 -2.55
N THR A 199 -17.57 1.41 -2.72
CA THR A 199 -18.34 2.21 -3.68
C THR A 199 -18.24 3.71 -3.35
N THR A 200 -18.50 4.08 -2.09
CA THR A 200 -18.38 5.47 -1.63
C THR A 200 -16.95 5.99 -1.83
N PHE A 201 -15.95 5.20 -1.41
CA PHE A 201 -14.54 5.58 -1.58
C PHE A 201 -14.20 5.86 -3.04
N ILE A 202 -14.57 5.00 -3.98
CA ILE A 202 -14.24 5.19 -5.41
C ILE A 202 -14.93 6.44 -5.97
N ASN A 203 -16.17 6.71 -5.57
CA ASN A 203 -16.89 7.92 -6.00
C ASN A 203 -16.18 9.19 -5.53
N ASP A 204 -15.73 9.24 -4.28
CA ASP A 204 -15.05 10.39 -3.71
C ASP A 204 -13.59 10.51 -4.19
N PHE A 205 -12.97 9.40 -4.54
CA PHE A 205 -11.58 9.31 -4.98
C PHE A 205 -11.38 9.70 -6.44
N ASN A 206 -12.32 9.33 -7.33
CA ASN A 206 -12.21 9.57 -8.77
C ASN A 206 -11.90 11.03 -9.14
N PRO A 207 -12.57 12.05 -8.59
CA PRO A 207 -12.29 13.44 -8.95
C PRO A 207 -10.85 13.86 -8.60
N LEU A 208 -10.30 13.36 -7.49
CA LEU A 208 -8.92 13.63 -7.11
C LEU A 208 -7.94 12.95 -8.08
N PHE A 209 -8.21 11.70 -8.41
CA PHE A 209 -7.41 10.93 -9.35
C PHE A 209 -7.38 11.57 -10.74
N GLU A 210 -8.53 11.95 -11.28
CA GLU A 210 -8.64 12.63 -12.56
C GLU A 210 -7.86 13.96 -12.55
N GLY A 211 -7.97 14.76 -11.48
CA GLY A 211 -7.23 16.00 -11.33
C GLY A 211 -5.71 15.81 -11.37
N PHE A 212 -5.17 14.83 -10.65
CA PHE A 212 -3.73 14.53 -10.69
C PHE A 212 -3.29 13.98 -12.06
N TYR A 213 -4.11 13.15 -12.70
CA TYR A 213 -3.77 12.66 -14.02
C TYR A 213 -3.73 13.80 -15.06
N GLN A 214 -4.72 14.69 -15.05
CA GLN A 214 -4.75 15.86 -15.93
C GLN A 214 -3.55 16.77 -15.72
N PHE A 215 -3.18 17.02 -14.47
CA PHE A 215 -1.98 17.80 -14.14
C PHE A 215 -0.70 17.17 -14.71
N LEU A 216 -0.52 15.84 -14.56
CA LEU A 216 0.68 15.14 -15.01
C LEU A 216 0.72 14.90 -16.52
N SER A 217 -0.44 14.78 -17.20
CA SER A 217 -0.54 14.52 -18.63
C SER A 217 -0.68 15.78 -19.48
N GLY A 218 -0.84 16.96 -18.86
CA GLY A 218 -1.12 18.20 -19.58
C GLY A 218 -2.51 18.21 -20.24
N ASN A 219 -3.51 17.60 -19.61
CA ASN A 219 -4.89 17.47 -20.10
C ASN A 219 -5.04 16.69 -21.41
N ALA A 220 -4.12 15.74 -21.69
CA ALA A 220 -4.11 15.03 -22.96
C ALA A 220 -5.29 14.06 -23.12
N GLU A 221 -5.66 13.33 -22.05
CA GLU A 221 -6.72 12.31 -22.11
C GLU A 221 -7.58 12.31 -20.85
N ARG A 222 -8.80 11.74 -20.96
CA ARG A 222 -9.65 11.43 -19.81
C ARG A 222 -9.36 10.04 -19.30
N VAL A 223 -9.30 9.91 -17.99
CA VAL A 223 -9.12 8.62 -17.30
C VAL A 223 -10.24 8.39 -16.30
N GLY A 224 -10.43 7.13 -15.88
CA GLY A 224 -11.42 6.82 -14.86
C GLY A 224 -11.14 5.49 -14.19
N ILE A 225 -11.71 5.34 -13.01
CA ILE A 225 -11.73 4.09 -12.23
C ILE A 225 -13.19 3.73 -12.00
N GLN A 226 -13.56 2.52 -12.37
CA GLN A 226 -14.90 1.99 -12.11
C GLN A 226 -14.81 0.77 -11.19
N TYR A 227 -15.60 0.77 -10.13
CA TYR A 227 -15.72 -0.38 -9.24
C TYR A 227 -16.79 -1.32 -9.75
N ASN A 228 -16.38 -2.53 -10.10
CA ASN A 228 -17.25 -3.59 -10.62
C ASN A 228 -17.52 -4.62 -9.55
N SER A 229 -18.78 -4.74 -9.17
CA SER A 229 -19.28 -5.74 -8.23
C SER A 229 -20.65 -6.21 -8.64
N ARG A 230 -20.90 -7.52 -8.53
CA ARG A 230 -22.24 -8.08 -8.71
C ARG A 230 -23.23 -7.64 -7.62
N LEU A 231 -22.73 -7.10 -6.51
CA LEU A 231 -23.55 -6.53 -5.43
C LEU A 231 -24.24 -5.22 -5.85
N ALA A 232 -23.89 -4.64 -6.99
CA ALA A 232 -24.61 -3.51 -7.58
C ALA A 232 -26.03 -3.91 -8.07
N GLU A 233 -26.23 -5.18 -8.42
CA GLU A 233 -27.48 -5.68 -9.01
C GLU A 233 -28.30 -6.52 -8.04
N LYS A 234 -27.64 -7.30 -7.15
CA LYS A 234 -28.26 -8.26 -6.25
C LYS A 234 -27.62 -8.26 -4.87
N SER A 235 -28.37 -8.64 -3.85
CA SER A 235 -27.80 -8.87 -2.51
C SER A 235 -26.77 -10.01 -2.53
N LEU A 236 -25.84 -10.01 -1.57
CA LEU A 236 -24.85 -11.07 -1.48
C LEU A 236 -25.52 -12.43 -1.20
N MET A 237 -26.59 -12.44 -0.40
CA MET A 237 -27.34 -13.67 -0.11
C MET A 237 -27.98 -14.26 -1.38
N GLU A 238 -28.59 -13.45 -2.24
CA GLU A 238 -29.15 -13.91 -3.52
C GLU A 238 -28.02 -14.49 -4.40
N LEU A 239 -26.89 -13.80 -4.50
CA LEU A 239 -25.74 -14.27 -5.27
C LEU A 239 -25.15 -15.59 -4.76
N LEU A 240 -25.12 -15.78 -3.42
CA LEU A 240 -24.64 -17.03 -2.81
C LEU A 240 -25.64 -18.19 -3.03
N LYS A 241 -26.94 -17.91 -3.01
CA LYS A 241 -27.97 -18.91 -3.32
C LYS A 241 -27.91 -19.34 -4.79
N GLU A 242 -27.85 -18.38 -5.71
CA GLU A 242 -27.72 -18.66 -7.15
C GLU A 242 -26.43 -19.40 -7.49
N GLY A 243 -25.34 -19.09 -6.78
CA GLY A 243 -24.03 -19.70 -7.00
C GLY A 243 -23.81 -21.04 -6.32
N LEU A 244 -24.75 -21.55 -5.52
CA LEU A 244 -24.54 -22.70 -4.64
C LEU A 244 -24.06 -23.96 -5.38
N GLU A 245 -24.69 -24.31 -6.52
CA GLU A 245 -24.26 -25.47 -7.29
C GLU A 245 -22.86 -25.33 -7.88
N LYS A 246 -22.46 -24.11 -8.28
CA LYS A 246 -21.09 -23.82 -8.70
C LYS A 246 -20.12 -23.91 -7.53
N ASP A 247 -20.50 -23.39 -6.35
CA ASP A 247 -19.70 -23.46 -5.13
C ASP A 247 -19.42 -24.91 -4.71
N LYS A 248 -20.44 -25.77 -4.79
CA LYS A 248 -20.29 -27.22 -4.55
C LYS A 248 -19.35 -27.88 -5.55
N LEU A 249 -19.50 -27.57 -6.84
CA LEU A 249 -18.66 -28.12 -7.91
C LEU A 249 -17.20 -27.71 -7.78
N TYR A 250 -16.95 -26.40 -7.57
CA TYR A 250 -15.60 -25.85 -7.47
C TYR A 250 -14.99 -25.96 -6.06
N ARG A 251 -15.78 -26.30 -5.04
CA ARG A 251 -15.38 -26.42 -3.63
C ARG A 251 -14.88 -25.12 -3.03
N TYR A 252 -15.33 -23.98 -3.54
CA TYR A 252 -15.08 -22.66 -3.01
C TYR A 252 -16.20 -21.68 -3.41
N THR A 253 -16.27 -20.56 -2.67
CA THR A 253 -17.27 -19.51 -2.86
C THR A 253 -17.00 -18.74 -4.15
N THR A 254 -17.96 -18.67 -5.07
CA THR A 254 -17.82 -18.06 -6.40
C THR A 254 -18.41 -16.67 -6.51
N ALA A 255 -19.12 -16.19 -5.48
CA ALA A 255 -19.74 -14.86 -5.44
C ALA A 255 -19.37 -14.09 -4.16
N GLY A 256 -19.29 -12.77 -4.24
CA GLY A 256 -19.00 -11.86 -3.12
C GLY A 256 -17.86 -10.89 -3.40
N ILE A 257 -17.59 -10.01 -2.45
CA ILE A 257 -16.60 -8.90 -2.57
C ILE A 257 -15.17 -9.34 -2.91
N HIS A 258 -14.82 -10.60 -2.66
CA HIS A 258 -13.54 -11.20 -3.05
C HIS A 258 -13.44 -11.52 -4.57
N LYS A 259 -14.53 -11.31 -5.32
CA LYS A 259 -14.60 -11.44 -6.79
C LYS A 259 -14.71 -10.10 -7.51
N ASP A 260 -14.88 -9.01 -6.77
CA ASP A 260 -14.98 -7.66 -7.34
C ASP A 260 -13.69 -7.22 -8.04
N ASP A 261 -13.79 -6.21 -8.90
CA ASP A 261 -12.65 -5.64 -9.60
C ASP A 261 -12.75 -4.12 -9.73
N LEU A 262 -11.62 -3.49 -10.08
CA LEU A 262 -11.53 -2.10 -10.51
C LEU A 262 -11.16 -2.08 -12.00
N ASP A 263 -12.00 -1.46 -12.82
CA ASP A 263 -11.68 -1.20 -14.21
C ASP A 263 -10.99 0.16 -14.35
N PHE A 264 -9.82 0.14 -14.96
CA PHE A 264 -9.04 1.33 -15.28
C PHE A 264 -9.22 1.67 -16.74
N THR A 265 -9.65 2.90 -17.03
CA THR A 265 -9.94 3.35 -18.38
C THR A 265 -9.15 4.60 -18.76
N ILE A 266 -8.87 4.72 -20.07
CA ILE A 266 -8.31 5.91 -20.71
C ILE A 266 -9.12 6.19 -21.99
N SER A 267 -9.66 7.40 -22.12
CA SER A 267 -10.53 7.80 -23.21
C SER A 267 -11.69 6.82 -23.47
N GLY A 268 -12.22 6.20 -22.39
CA GLY A 268 -13.31 5.21 -22.44
C GLY A 268 -12.87 3.78 -22.79
N TYR A 269 -11.58 3.53 -23.04
CA TYR A 269 -11.04 2.20 -23.35
C TYR A 269 -10.26 1.59 -22.19
N PRO A 270 -10.18 0.25 -22.06
CA PRO A 270 -9.39 -0.41 -21.03
C PRO A 270 -7.91 -0.01 -21.10
N LEU A 271 -7.39 0.60 -20.04
CA LEU A 271 -6.01 1.10 -19.96
C LEU A 271 -4.97 0.00 -20.22
N LYS A 272 -5.21 -1.23 -19.72
CA LYS A 272 -4.30 -2.37 -19.93
C LYS A 272 -4.03 -2.68 -21.40
N LYS A 273 -5.04 -2.50 -22.27
CA LYS A 273 -4.94 -2.84 -23.70
C LYS A 273 -4.53 -1.67 -24.57
N PHE A 274 -4.98 -0.48 -24.25
CA PHE A 274 -4.88 0.69 -25.12
C PHE A 274 -3.93 1.77 -24.62
N GLY A 275 -3.55 1.73 -23.33
CA GLY A 275 -2.62 2.70 -22.76
C GLY A 275 -1.17 2.41 -23.13
N SER A 276 -0.45 3.43 -23.61
CA SER A 276 1.01 3.36 -23.77
C SER A 276 1.71 3.16 -22.41
N GLN A 277 2.98 2.74 -22.44
CA GLN A 277 3.75 2.57 -21.20
C GLN A 277 3.86 3.87 -20.39
N GLY A 278 4.01 5.02 -21.07
CA GLY A 278 4.05 6.33 -20.44
C GLY A 278 2.70 6.70 -19.79
N GLN A 279 1.58 6.45 -20.48
CA GLN A 279 0.24 6.67 -19.97
C GLN A 279 -0.06 5.78 -18.75
N GLN A 280 0.30 4.49 -18.80
CA GLN A 280 0.16 3.57 -17.66
C GLN A 280 0.97 4.04 -16.45
N LYS A 281 2.20 4.51 -16.63
CA LYS A 281 3.03 5.04 -15.57
C LYS A 281 2.44 6.32 -14.97
N THR A 282 2.01 7.26 -15.82
CA THR A 282 1.33 8.49 -15.38
C THR A 282 0.05 8.16 -14.60
N PHE A 283 -0.73 7.18 -15.06
CA PHE A 283 -1.93 6.70 -14.37
C PHE A 283 -1.62 6.20 -12.95
N VAL A 284 -0.61 5.37 -12.79
CA VAL A 284 -0.20 4.84 -11.49
C VAL A 284 0.30 5.94 -10.56
N ILE A 285 1.11 6.88 -11.05
CA ILE A 285 1.58 8.00 -10.25
C ILE A 285 0.40 8.88 -9.81
N ALA A 286 -0.51 9.22 -10.72
CA ALA A 286 -1.72 9.98 -10.40
C ALA A 286 -2.60 9.27 -9.36
N LEU A 287 -2.76 7.93 -9.50
CA LEU A 287 -3.50 7.10 -8.56
C LEU A 287 -2.91 7.20 -7.14
N LYS A 288 -1.60 7.14 -7.01
CA LYS A 288 -0.91 7.21 -5.72
C LYS A 288 -0.89 8.63 -5.13
N LEU A 289 -0.76 9.66 -5.96
CA LEU A 289 -0.87 11.05 -5.50
C LEU A 289 -2.30 11.37 -5.04
N ALA A 290 -3.31 10.82 -5.73
CA ALA A 290 -4.70 10.90 -5.27
C ALA A 290 -4.92 10.18 -3.94
N GLN A 291 -4.28 9.01 -3.75
CA GLN A 291 -4.29 8.30 -2.46
C GLN A 291 -3.69 9.15 -1.35
N PHE A 292 -2.55 9.82 -1.61
CA PHE A 292 -1.93 10.73 -0.65
C PHE A 292 -2.90 11.86 -0.25
N GLU A 293 -3.47 12.54 -1.23
CA GLU A 293 -4.37 13.68 -1.00
C GLU A 293 -5.66 13.25 -0.30
N PHE A 294 -6.24 12.11 -0.68
CA PHE A 294 -7.42 11.56 -0.03
C PHE A 294 -7.12 11.25 1.45
N THR A 295 -6.00 10.55 1.71
CA THR A 295 -5.57 10.22 3.07
C THR A 295 -5.31 11.49 3.90
N ARG A 296 -4.67 12.50 3.31
CA ARG A 296 -4.45 13.80 3.94
C ARG A 296 -5.77 14.47 4.36
N LYS A 297 -6.76 14.48 3.47
CA LYS A 297 -8.08 15.08 3.75
C LYS A 297 -8.80 14.37 4.89
N VAL A 298 -8.78 13.04 4.89
CA VAL A 298 -9.50 12.27 5.91
C VAL A 298 -8.78 12.29 7.25
N LYS A 299 -7.45 12.20 7.26
CA LYS A 299 -6.65 12.18 8.51
C LYS A 299 -6.41 13.57 9.11
N GLY A 300 -6.53 14.65 8.33
CA GLY A 300 -6.25 16.01 8.76
C GLY A 300 -4.75 16.36 8.84
N PHE A 301 -3.87 15.44 8.53
CA PHE A 301 -2.42 15.65 8.45
C PHE A 301 -1.79 14.92 7.26
N LYS A 302 -0.56 15.31 6.90
CA LYS A 302 0.11 14.82 5.70
C LYS A 302 0.71 13.43 5.94
N PRO A 303 0.40 12.40 5.11
CA PRO A 303 1.09 11.11 5.12
C PRO A 303 2.56 11.24 4.75
N ILE A 304 3.35 10.20 5.03
CA ILE A 304 4.70 10.05 4.47
C ILE A 304 4.58 9.57 3.02
N LEU A 305 5.44 10.07 2.12
CA LEU A 305 5.45 9.68 0.73
C LEU A 305 6.79 9.03 0.38
N LEU A 306 6.75 7.82 -0.14
CA LEU A 306 7.90 7.05 -0.58
C LEU A 306 7.91 6.93 -2.10
N PHE A 307 9.00 7.35 -2.74
CA PHE A 307 9.26 7.20 -4.16
C PHE A 307 10.42 6.24 -4.39
N ASP A 308 10.12 5.03 -4.88
CA ASP A 308 11.13 4.05 -5.21
C ASP A 308 11.42 4.06 -6.70
N ASP A 309 12.61 4.54 -7.09
CA ASP A 309 13.15 4.53 -8.45
C ASP A 309 12.16 5.00 -9.56
N ILE A 310 11.33 5.99 -9.22
CA ILE A 310 10.24 6.42 -10.11
C ILE A 310 10.70 7.29 -11.27
N PHE A 311 11.84 7.95 -11.12
CA PHE A 311 12.37 8.87 -12.14
C PHE A 311 12.99 8.13 -13.33
N ASP A 312 13.31 6.84 -13.17
CA ASP A 312 13.69 6.01 -14.32
C ASP A 312 12.53 5.92 -15.30
N LYS A 313 12.80 6.20 -16.58
CA LYS A 313 11.82 6.18 -17.69
C LYS A 313 10.69 7.24 -17.63
N LEU A 314 10.84 8.29 -16.83
CA LEU A 314 10.06 9.53 -16.99
C LEU A 314 10.87 10.55 -17.79
N ASP A 315 10.17 11.36 -18.60
CA ASP A 315 10.78 12.53 -19.21
C ASP A 315 11.06 13.62 -18.17
N ASP A 316 12.04 14.48 -18.47
CA ASP A 316 12.50 15.52 -17.55
C ASP A 316 11.37 16.47 -17.15
N THR A 317 10.39 16.73 -18.02
CA THR A 317 9.25 17.60 -17.72
C THR A 317 8.39 17.02 -16.63
N ARG A 318 8.07 15.71 -16.70
CA ARG A 318 7.27 15.03 -15.65
C ARG A 318 8.05 14.92 -14.34
N VAL A 319 9.36 14.65 -14.41
CA VAL A 319 10.21 14.65 -13.21
C VAL A 319 10.16 16.00 -12.51
N GLN A 320 10.35 17.11 -13.25
CA GLN A 320 10.27 18.47 -12.71
C GLN A 320 8.87 18.78 -12.12
N GLN A 321 7.79 18.35 -12.78
CA GLN A 321 6.42 18.54 -12.28
C GLN A 321 6.20 17.81 -10.94
N ILE A 322 6.64 16.55 -10.84
CA ILE A 322 6.51 15.76 -9.61
C ILE A 322 7.29 16.42 -8.49
N ILE A 323 8.53 16.83 -8.75
CA ILE A 323 9.37 17.46 -7.74
C ILE A 323 8.81 18.79 -7.28
N LYS A 324 8.41 19.66 -8.21
CA LYS A 324 7.75 20.92 -7.90
C LYS A 324 6.48 20.67 -7.05
N LEU A 325 5.73 19.61 -7.37
CA LEU A 325 4.54 19.24 -6.64
C LEU A 325 4.88 18.81 -5.20
N VAL A 326 5.83 17.87 -5.02
CA VAL A 326 6.18 17.34 -3.69
C VAL A 326 6.98 18.30 -2.84
N SER A 327 7.64 19.28 -3.48
CA SER A 327 8.32 20.38 -2.81
C SER A 327 7.37 21.46 -2.29
N SER A 328 6.11 21.44 -2.70
CA SER A 328 5.12 22.40 -2.19
C SER A 328 4.75 22.06 -0.74
N ASP A 329 4.24 23.07 -0.01
CA ASP A 329 3.74 22.88 1.35
C ASP A 329 2.54 21.90 1.45
N ASN A 330 2.00 21.45 0.33
CA ASN A 330 0.93 20.46 0.33
C ASN A 330 1.41 19.05 0.69
N PHE A 331 2.69 18.75 0.51
CA PHE A 331 3.28 17.46 0.84
C PHE A 331 4.02 17.51 2.19
N GLY A 332 4.04 16.38 2.88
CA GLY A 332 4.77 16.19 4.13
C GLY A 332 6.21 15.74 3.87
N GLN A 333 6.66 14.78 4.67
CA GLN A 333 7.98 14.17 4.47
C GLN A 333 7.97 13.24 3.27
N VAL A 334 9.01 13.35 2.44
CA VAL A 334 9.19 12.59 1.20
C VAL A 334 10.52 11.84 1.25
N PHE A 335 10.49 10.58 0.86
CA PHE A 335 11.69 9.76 0.68
C PHE A 335 11.79 9.34 -0.78
N ILE A 336 12.97 9.48 -1.37
CA ILE A 336 13.22 9.24 -2.79
C ILE A 336 14.44 8.34 -2.93
N THR A 337 14.36 7.32 -3.79
CA THR A 337 15.53 6.59 -4.26
C THR A 337 15.83 6.92 -5.71
N ASP A 338 17.09 7.09 -6.05
CA ASP A 338 17.56 7.29 -7.43
C ASP A 338 18.95 6.67 -7.62
N THR A 339 19.24 6.24 -8.85
CA THR A 339 20.56 5.76 -9.24
C THR A 339 21.51 6.89 -9.63
N GLN A 340 20.96 8.05 -10.02
CA GLN A 340 21.71 9.18 -10.55
C GLN A 340 21.80 10.32 -9.55
N ARG A 341 22.91 10.38 -8.80
CA ARG A 341 23.19 11.44 -7.85
C ARG A 341 23.07 12.85 -8.48
N TYR A 342 23.69 13.08 -9.65
CA TYR A 342 23.66 14.36 -10.35
C TYR A 342 22.24 14.88 -10.63
N ARG A 343 21.31 13.98 -10.96
CA ARG A 343 19.90 14.35 -11.16
C ARG A 343 19.28 14.89 -9.88
N VAL A 344 19.53 14.21 -8.76
CA VAL A 344 19.02 14.59 -7.44
C VAL A 344 19.60 15.97 -7.02
N GLU A 345 20.91 16.18 -7.14
CA GLU A 345 21.57 17.45 -6.83
C GLU A 345 21.01 18.61 -7.66
N LYS A 346 20.93 18.44 -8.98
CA LYS A 346 20.35 19.44 -9.89
C LYS A 346 18.92 19.83 -9.56
N ILE A 347 18.14 18.89 -9.04
CA ILE A 347 16.78 19.14 -8.59
C ILE A 347 16.77 20.05 -7.36
N PHE A 348 17.64 19.78 -6.38
CA PHE A 348 17.71 20.56 -5.12
C PHE A 348 18.37 21.90 -5.28
N GLU A 349 19.25 22.10 -6.27
CA GLU A 349 19.76 23.44 -6.65
C GLU A 349 18.64 24.42 -7.02
N THR A 350 17.52 23.91 -7.51
CA THR A 350 16.38 24.74 -7.97
C THR A 350 15.31 24.94 -6.91
N VAL A 351 15.40 24.27 -5.75
CA VAL A 351 14.36 24.25 -4.72
C VAL A 351 15.00 24.49 -3.35
N ASP A 352 14.69 25.62 -2.72
CA ASP A 352 15.15 25.96 -1.36
C ASP A 352 14.30 25.21 -0.31
N ILE A 353 14.64 23.93 -0.08
CA ILE A 353 13.92 23.04 0.85
C ILE A 353 14.92 22.24 1.68
N ASP A 354 14.61 22.09 2.97
CA ASP A 354 15.36 21.20 3.86
C ASP A 354 15.39 19.76 3.30
N HIS A 355 16.60 19.27 3.05
CA HIS A 355 16.80 17.95 2.48
C HIS A 355 18.06 17.28 3.00
N ARG A 356 18.08 15.95 2.93
CA ARG A 356 19.26 15.11 3.21
C ARG A 356 19.51 14.15 2.07
N ILE A 357 20.77 13.99 1.70
CA ILE A 357 21.20 13.02 0.69
C ILE A 357 22.03 11.95 1.38
N PHE A 358 21.66 10.70 1.18
CA PHE A 358 22.36 9.54 1.69
C PHE A 358 22.97 8.76 0.52
N ASN A 359 24.26 8.50 0.59
CA ASN A 359 24.93 7.58 -0.33
C ASN A 359 24.78 6.15 0.22
N VAL A 360 24.15 5.29 -0.56
CA VAL A 360 23.95 3.88 -0.19
C VAL A 360 24.94 3.01 -0.95
N ARG A 361 25.77 2.30 -0.18
CA ARG A 361 26.78 1.39 -0.70
C ARG A 361 26.95 0.21 0.24
N ASP A 362 26.96 -1.00 -0.31
CA ASP A 362 27.27 -2.25 0.40
C ASP A 362 26.47 -2.44 1.72
N GLY A 363 25.15 -2.15 1.71
CA GLY A 363 24.31 -2.26 2.89
C GLY A 363 24.57 -1.20 3.97
N LYS A 364 25.20 -0.08 3.61
CA LYS A 364 25.39 1.10 4.46
C LYS A 364 24.83 2.33 3.78
N ALA A 365 24.17 3.20 4.55
CA ALA A 365 23.66 4.47 4.07
C ALA A 365 24.34 5.60 4.88
N ASN A 366 25.19 6.36 4.24
CA ASN A 366 25.96 7.42 4.86
C ASN A 366 25.39 8.78 4.45
N LEU A 367 25.13 9.65 5.43
CA LEU A 367 24.76 11.04 5.17
C LEU A 367 25.91 11.75 4.46
N GLU A 368 25.60 12.40 3.35
CA GLU A 368 26.53 13.27 2.68
C GLU A 368 26.41 14.68 3.28
N LEU A 369 27.53 15.21 3.75
CA LEU A 369 27.64 16.63 4.12
C LEU A 369 27.80 17.40 2.81
N LEU A 370 26.82 18.23 2.45
CA LEU A 370 26.89 19.17 1.33
C LEU A 370 27.74 20.37 1.68
#